data_e5ee6069ba7afff77b2c6bc85174c778
#
_entry.id   e5ee6069ba7afff77b2c6bc85174c778
#
_cell.length_a   1.000
_cell.length_b   1.000
_cell.length_c   1.000
_cell.angle_alpha   90.00
_cell.angle_beta   90.00
_cell.angle_gamma   90.00
#
_symmetry.space_group_name_H-M   'P 1'
#
loop_
_entity.id
_entity.type
_entity.pdbx_description
1 polymer ?
#
loop_
_entity_poly.entity_id
_entity_poly.type
_entity_poly.pdbx_seq_one_letter_code
_entity_poly.pdbx_strand_id
1 'polypeptide(L)'
;MPEVPVPSGPTVEISDVTAEANTVTFTITPKDVAFYSYCIKSEAMTSDPVVCNPAEKKTFNYNRLAPDTDYILIAQGYNDDEVEIAKQEVPFKTKASEEPTLEIPHGETPFIEYGGRKVEAKSVIYYEENDLLWLFVSPKEGFDNHIDLLYGNSGKNDYISLSFTRDQLNKSIDMKSASERYLLFNSILSELYPKPAVPMISIDYHQNITAGAFNVTRNKEKIEGYIEFTEAETGKKCRIYATCVYDEEAATRVTFMTKDGKKEGIGSGFYRLPDDTHSEVFLSPGAAPMGDLITEVDKYYIRIRFADAIANEKKFINLADITGDFEFEYTDAASGKHFSISNGKLNGTTGKVIIYKYALQGDYRIEYDITVDGIHLEGYADHSFNFYSYYSSNQYQEGSYKPVDIKSVIIDESNPDYYQIWLLPTEGVTTLEEAAAVNGSVKVVISPLSLNARTRYFHDEKSAGRDMSITYRGQEFNNSDTSYKGYVRGAMLGKKIALEFGEEKIGLEGYYAGEYVEIK
;
A
#
# COMPACT_ATOMS: atom_id res chain seq x y z
N MET A 1 -12.49 65.10 -34.69
CA MET A 1 -13.37 64.40 -33.79
C MET A 1 -12.48 63.59 -32.89
N PRO A 2 -12.64 63.64 -31.56
CA PRO A 2 -11.88 62.75 -30.70
C PRO A 2 -12.38 61.29 -30.96
N GLU A 3 -11.44 60.36 -31.16
CA GLU A 3 -11.76 58.94 -31.23
C GLU A 3 -12.45 58.52 -29.93
N VAL A 4 -13.64 58.00 -30.03
CA VAL A 4 -14.35 57.37 -28.94
C VAL A 4 -13.56 56.10 -28.59
N PRO A 5 -13.08 55.93 -27.33
CA PRO A 5 -12.40 54.68 -26.96
C PRO A 5 -13.37 53.53 -27.17
N VAL A 6 -12.98 52.57 -28.01
CA VAL A 6 -13.69 51.29 -28.13
C VAL A 6 -13.64 50.63 -26.76
N PRO A 7 -14.78 50.25 -26.16
CA PRO A 7 -14.77 49.55 -24.87
C PRO A 7 -13.97 48.25 -25.05
N SER A 8 -12.87 48.13 -24.35
CA SER A 8 -12.14 46.87 -24.31
C SER A 8 -13.02 45.83 -23.60
N GLY A 9 -13.41 44.77 -24.30
CA GLY A 9 -14.20 43.67 -23.74
C GLY A 9 -13.49 42.96 -22.56
N PRO A 10 -14.10 41.92 -21.99
CA PRO A 10 -13.52 41.14 -20.89
C PRO A 10 -12.14 40.62 -21.25
N THR A 11 -11.22 40.67 -20.30
CA THR A 11 -9.82 40.16 -20.48
C THR A 11 -9.32 39.43 -19.26
N VAL A 12 -8.37 38.51 -19.48
CA VAL A 12 -7.48 37.95 -18.46
C VAL A 12 -6.06 38.15 -18.96
N GLU A 13 -5.33 39.07 -18.35
CA GLU A 13 -3.96 39.41 -18.79
C GLU A 13 -2.95 38.67 -17.92
N ILE A 14 -2.06 37.93 -18.58
CA ILE A 14 -0.90 37.26 -17.97
C ILE A 14 0.32 38.15 -18.15
N SER A 15 0.97 38.52 -17.05
CA SER A 15 2.19 39.36 -17.05
C SER A 15 3.24 38.79 -16.10
N ASP A 16 4.43 39.41 -16.12
CA ASP A 16 5.53 39.13 -15.19
C ASP A 16 5.94 37.62 -15.14
N VAL A 17 5.87 36.94 -16.29
CA VAL A 17 6.21 35.51 -16.36
C VAL A 17 7.72 35.35 -16.22
N THR A 18 8.15 34.72 -15.12
CA THR A 18 9.54 34.43 -14.83
C THR A 18 9.69 32.95 -14.53
N ALA A 19 10.40 32.23 -15.40
CA ALA A 19 10.62 30.80 -15.25
C ALA A 19 12.04 30.52 -14.72
N GLU A 20 12.14 29.63 -13.75
CA GLU A 20 13.35 28.97 -13.28
C GLU A 20 13.37 27.52 -13.76
N ALA A 21 14.32 26.70 -13.30
CA ALA A 21 14.45 25.33 -13.78
C ALA A 21 13.19 24.47 -13.53
N ASN A 22 12.50 24.67 -12.41
CA ASN A 22 11.34 23.85 -12.00
C ASN A 22 10.15 24.66 -11.50
N THR A 23 10.21 25.99 -11.61
CA THR A 23 9.15 26.89 -11.17
C THR A 23 8.87 27.96 -12.21
N VAL A 24 7.65 28.50 -12.16
CA VAL A 24 7.29 29.71 -12.88
C VAL A 24 6.48 30.64 -11.98
N THR A 25 6.86 31.91 -11.94
CA THR A 25 6.11 32.97 -11.30
C THR A 25 5.45 33.83 -12.36
N PHE A 26 4.19 34.17 -12.18
CA PHE A 26 3.42 34.99 -13.13
C PHE A 26 2.29 35.74 -12.40
N THR A 27 1.80 36.79 -13.02
CA THR A 27 0.69 37.59 -12.51
C THR A 27 -0.48 37.50 -13.49
N ILE A 28 -1.71 37.25 -12.97
CA ILE A 28 -2.94 37.35 -13.74
C ILE A 28 -3.72 38.56 -13.30
N THR A 29 -4.09 39.42 -14.25
CA THR A 29 -4.93 40.61 -14.05
C THR A 29 -6.25 40.40 -14.80
N PRO A 30 -7.34 40.06 -14.12
CA PRO A 30 -8.66 39.90 -14.72
C PRO A 30 -9.32 41.30 -14.89
N LYS A 31 -10.16 41.42 -15.93
CA LYS A 31 -11.02 42.59 -16.15
C LYS A 31 -12.34 42.13 -16.76
N ASP A 32 -13.45 42.60 -16.19
CA ASP A 32 -14.81 42.37 -16.67
C ASP A 32 -15.16 40.85 -16.79
N VAL A 33 -14.63 40.02 -15.88
CA VAL A 33 -14.92 38.56 -15.73
C VAL A 33 -15.39 38.30 -14.29
N ALA A 34 -16.27 37.32 -14.08
CA ALA A 34 -16.76 36.96 -12.75
C ALA A 34 -15.70 36.15 -11.97
N PHE A 35 -15.07 35.17 -12.63
CA PHE A 35 -13.94 34.42 -12.11
C PHE A 35 -13.01 34.01 -13.25
N TYR A 36 -11.85 33.49 -12.91
CA TYR A 36 -10.92 32.92 -13.89
C TYR A 36 -10.28 31.63 -13.40
N SER A 37 -9.80 30.85 -14.34
CA SER A 37 -8.93 29.71 -14.04
C SER A 37 -7.62 29.82 -14.81
N TYR A 38 -6.59 29.10 -14.33
CA TYR A 38 -5.38 28.90 -15.11
C TYR A 38 -4.91 27.45 -15.04
N CYS A 39 -4.23 27.00 -16.09
CA CYS A 39 -3.51 25.75 -16.12
C CYS A 39 -2.18 25.90 -16.87
N ILE A 40 -1.27 24.96 -16.68
CA ILE A 40 0.01 24.90 -17.37
C ILE A 40 0.06 23.62 -18.17
N LYS A 41 0.43 23.72 -19.44
CA LYS A 41 0.46 22.61 -20.40
C LYS A 41 1.83 22.48 -21.05
N SER A 42 2.29 21.23 -21.23
CA SER A 42 3.40 20.86 -22.12
C SER A 42 2.95 19.71 -23.02
N GLU A 43 3.86 19.19 -23.85
CA GLU A 43 3.61 17.99 -24.64
C GLU A 43 3.30 16.75 -23.76
N ALA A 44 3.97 16.67 -22.59
CA ALA A 44 3.90 15.52 -21.70
C ALA A 44 2.83 15.63 -20.59
N MET A 45 2.37 16.86 -20.26
CA MET A 45 1.45 17.07 -19.13
C MET A 45 0.49 18.26 -19.33
N THR A 46 -0.66 18.18 -18.66
CA THR A 46 -1.54 19.32 -18.41
C THR A 46 -1.88 19.34 -16.92
N SER A 47 -1.62 20.46 -16.24
CA SER A 47 -1.99 20.59 -14.81
C SER A 47 -3.50 20.70 -14.65
N ASP A 48 -4.00 20.33 -13.47
CA ASP A 48 -5.38 20.63 -13.10
C ASP A 48 -5.60 22.14 -13.11
N PRO A 49 -6.79 22.62 -13.54
CA PRO A 49 -7.12 24.04 -13.51
C PRO A 49 -7.21 24.57 -12.07
N VAL A 50 -6.54 25.68 -11.81
CA VAL A 50 -6.67 26.42 -10.55
C VAL A 50 -7.69 27.52 -10.75
N VAL A 51 -8.83 27.46 -10.03
CA VAL A 51 -9.93 28.41 -10.12
C VAL A 51 -9.75 29.54 -9.08
N CYS A 52 -9.91 30.78 -9.53
CA CYS A 52 -9.86 31.99 -8.72
C CYS A 52 -11.21 32.71 -8.78
N ASN A 53 -11.97 32.62 -7.70
CA ASN A 53 -13.25 33.29 -7.50
C ASN A 53 -13.25 33.99 -6.10
N PRO A 54 -13.54 35.29 -5.96
CA PRO A 54 -13.78 36.24 -7.04
C PRO A 54 -12.56 36.53 -7.91
N ALA A 55 -12.77 37.14 -9.07
CA ALA A 55 -11.72 37.50 -10.01
C ALA A 55 -10.91 38.70 -9.50
N GLU A 56 -9.76 38.44 -8.89
CA GLU A 56 -8.83 39.44 -8.39
C GLU A 56 -7.45 39.31 -9.03
N LYS A 57 -6.74 40.46 -9.16
CA LYS A 57 -5.33 40.40 -9.59
C LYS A 57 -4.50 39.66 -8.58
N LYS A 58 -3.77 38.63 -9.05
CA LYS A 58 -2.98 37.78 -8.18
C LYS A 58 -1.70 37.30 -8.86
N THR A 59 -0.63 37.26 -8.06
CA THR A 59 0.63 36.62 -8.46
C THR A 59 0.68 35.18 -7.96
N PHE A 60 1.07 34.27 -8.82
CA PHE A 60 1.17 32.86 -8.56
C PHE A 60 2.61 32.40 -8.67
N ASN A 61 2.95 31.38 -7.91
CA ASN A 61 4.18 30.63 -8.07
C ASN A 61 3.76 29.16 -8.24
N TYR A 62 4.03 28.61 -9.43
CA TYR A 62 3.77 27.21 -9.73
C TYR A 62 5.10 26.46 -9.74
N ASN A 63 5.14 25.33 -9.07
CA ASN A 63 6.30 24.42 -8.99
C ASN A 63 5.97 23.08 -9.68
N ARG A 64 6.91 22.14 -9.72
CA ARG A 64 6.81 20.82 -10.37
C ARG A 64 6.90 20.86 -11.90
N LEU A 65 7.61 21.83 -12.45
CA LEU A 65 7.93 21.87 -13.86
C LEU A 65 9.22 21.08 -14.14
N ALA A 66 9.29 20.41 -15.28
CA ALA A 66 10.53 19.82 -15.76
C ALA A 66 11.51 20.90 -16.26
N PRO A 67 12.82 20.78 -16.02
CA PRO A 67 13.82 21.71 -16.56
C PRO A 67 13.90 21.65 -18.09
N ASP A 68 14.41 22.72 -18.70
CA ASP A 68 14.63 22.86 -20.15
C ASP A 68 13.43 22.46 -21.02
N THR A 69 12.22 22.69 -20.51
CA THR A 69 10.98 22.23 -21.11
C THR A 69 10.10 23.41 -21.52
N ASP A 70 9.50 23.29 -22.71
CA ASP A 70 8.56 24.28 -23.23
C ASP A 70 7.15 24.06 -22.65
N TYR A 71 6.56 25.12 -22.14
CA TYR A 71 5.23 25.15 -21.55
C TYR A 71 4.38 26.27 -22.13
N ILE A 72 3.07 26.15 -21.99
CA ILE A 72 2.08 27.18 -22.26
C ILE A 72 1.28 27.40 -20.96
N LEU A 73 1.31 28.61 -20.44
CA LEU A 73 0.42 29.07 -19.39
C LEU A 73 -0.89 29.57 -20.01
N ILE A 74 -2.00 28.99 -19.62
CA ILE A 74 -3.33 29.29 -20.17
C ILE A 74 -4.16 29.90 -19.04
N ALA A 75 -4.69 31.11 -19.23
CA ALA A 75 -5.68 31.71 -18.36
C ALA A 75 -7.00 31.87 -19.11
N GLN A 76 -8.12 31.54 -18.46
CA GLN A 76 -9.48 31.58 -19.00
C GLN A 76 -10.38 32.36 -18.04
N GLY A 77 -11.09 33.33 -18.55
CA GLY A 77 -12.04 34.18 -17.79
C GLY A 77 -13.49 33.82 -18.13
N TYR A 78 -14.33 33.77 -17.11
CA TYR A 78 -15.71 33.33 -17.20
C TYR A 78 -16.67 34.40 -16.71
N ASN A 79 -17.89 34.38 -17.23
CA ASN A 79 -19.02 35.16 -16.70
C ASN A 79 -19.72 34.39 -15.55
N ASP A 80 -20.79 35.00 -14.98
CA ASP A 80 -21.59 34.39 -13.92
C ASP A 80 -22.31 33.09 -14.34
N ASP A 81 -22.52 32.88 -15.65
CA ASP A 81 -23.12 31.66 -16.22
C ASP A 81 -22.08 30.59 -16.55
N GLU A 82 -20.83 30.71 -16.07
CA GLU A 82 -19.72 29.81 -16.31
C GLU A 82 -19.30 29.67 -17.79
N VAL A 83 -19.67 30.65 -18.63
CA VAL A 83 -19.26 30.70 -20.03
C VAL A 83 -17.92 31.39 -20.16
N GLU A 84 -16.96 30.76 -20.89
CA GLU A 84 -15.67 31.37 -21.21
C GLU A 84 -15.88 32.60 -22.08
N ILE A 85 -15.42 33.76 -21.64
CA ILE A 85 -15.55 35.06 -22.32
C ILE A 85 -14.20 35.74 -22.58
N ALA A 86 -13.12 35.26 -21.99
CA ALA A 86 -11.77 35.73 -22.21
C ALA A 86 -10.76 34.59 -22.11
N LYS A 87 -9.70 34.64 -22.91
CA LYS A 87 -8.62 33.66 -22.85
C LYS A 87 -7.30 34.31 -23.25
N GLN A 88 -6.23 33.94 -22.53
CA GLN A 88 -4.86 34.24 -22.94
C GLN A 88 -3.96 33.03 -22.78
N GLU A 89 -3.03 32.87 -23.71
CA GLU A 89 -2.00 31.85 -23.68
C GLU A 89 -0.63 32.51 -23.78
N VAL A 90 0.28 32.15 -22.88
CA VAL A 90 1.64 32.68 -22.85
C VAL A 90 2.63 31.50 -22.85
N PRO A 91 3.40 31.33 -23.92
CA PRO A 91 4.45 30.34 -23.92
C PRO A 91 5.61 30.79 -23.04
N PHE A 92 6.23 29.85 -22.35
CA PHE A 92 7.47 30.06 -21.63
C PHE A 92 8.31 28.78 -21.66
N LYS A 93 9.61 28.93 -21.41
CA LYS A 93 10.51 27.79 -21.28
C LYS A 93 11.17 27.83 -19.92
N THR A 94 11.22 26.71 -19.22
CA THR A 94 11.98 26.57 -17.99
C THR A 94 13.49 26.60 -18.30
N LYS A 95 14.28 27.13 -17.36
CA LYS A 95 15.74 27.09 -17.48
C LYS A 95 16.23 25.65 -17.43
N ALA A 96 17.37 25.39 -18.06
CA ALA A 96 18.09 24.15 -17.82
C ALA A 96 18.45 24.05 -16.33
N SER A 97 18.34 22.87 -15.76
CA SER A 97 18.88 22.61 -14.43
C SER A 97 20.41 22.64 -14.52
N GLU A 98 21.05 23.48 -13.70
CA GLU A 98 22.47 23.28 -13.46
C GLU A 98 22.56 21.99 -12.64
N GLU A 99 23.09 20.93 -13.23
CA GLU A 99 23.27 19.66 -12.49
C GLU A 99 24.14 19.96 -11.26
N PRO A 100 23.64 19.74 -10.04
CA PRO A 100 24.44 19.97 -8.84
C PRO A 100 25.62 19.01 -8.86
N THR A 101 26.80 19.51 -8.60
CA THR A 101 27.97 18.63 -8.43
C THR A 101 28.06 18.26 -6.95
N LEU A 102 27.44 17.14 -6.58
CA LEU A 102 27.52 16.61 -5.22
C LEU A 102 28.55 15.48 -5.16
N GLU A 103 29.72 15.78 -4.63
CA GLU A 103 30.81 14.80 -4.45
C GLU A 103 30.53 13.90 -3.26
N ILE A 104 30.64 12.58 -3.46
CA ILE A 104 30.51 11.59 -2.38
C ILE A 104 31.78 11.64 -1.52
N PRO A 105 31.67 11.73 -0.18
CA PRO A 105 32.83 11.74 0.72
C PRO A 105 33.41 10.32 0.91
N HIS A 106 34.02 9.80 -0.15
CA HIS A 106 34.59 8.45 -0.18
C HIS A 106 35.51 8.16 0.99
N GLY A 107 35.32 7.02 1.66
CA GLY A 107 36.18 6.53 2.72
C GLY A 107 35.88 7.10 4.11
N GLU A 108 34.89 7.97 4.25
CA GLU A 108 34.38 8.33 5.56
C GLU A 108 33.56 7.19 6.18
N THR A 109 33.42 7.19 7.51
CA THR A 109 32.45 6.35 8.20
C THR A 109 31.04 6.84 7.86
N PRO A 110 30.10 5.96 7.48
CA PRO A 110 28.71 6.34 7.22
C PRO A 110 28.10 7.17 8.36
N PHE A 111 27.35 8.20 8.03
CA PHE A 111 26.81 9.11 9.03
C PHE A 111 25.49 9.76 8.61
N ILE A 112 24.77 10.24 9.62
CA ILE A 112 23.63 11.13 9.50
C ILE A 112 23.95 12.39 10.31
N GLU A 113 23.86 13.56 9.67
CA GLU A 113 24.07 14.85 10.32
C GLU A 113 22.89 15.79 10.07
N TYR A 114 22.40 16.41 11.13
CA TYR A 114 21.34 17.40 11.07
C TYR A 114 21.61 18.58 11.99
N GLY A 115 21.65 19.79 11.43
CA GLY A 115 21.88 21.02 12.18
C GLY A 115 23.19 21.03 12.98
N GLY A 116 24.24 20.38 12.46
CA GLY A 116 25.55 20.26 13.08
C GLY A 116 25.70 19.12 14.10
N ARG A 117 24.68 18.34 14.34
CA ARG A 117 24.76 17.10 15.14
C ARG A 117 24.96 15.91 14.20
N LYS A 118 25.99 15.12 14.46
CA LYS A 118 26.39 13.96 13.65
C LYS A 118 26.30 12.68 14.47
N VAL A 119 25.67 11.65 13.90
CA VAL A 119 25.63 10.28 14.42
C VAL A 119 26.15 9.32 13.37
N GLU A 120 26.75 8.22 13.80
CA GLU A 120 27.19 7.16 12.91
C GLU A 120 25.97 6.42 12.33
N ALA A 121 26.01 6.12 11.04
CA ALA A 121 25.05 5.23 10.38
C ALA A 121 25.59 3.80 10.46
N LYS A 122 24.93 2.95 11.25
CA LYS A 122 25.39 1.59 11.57
C LYS A 122 24.77 0.52 10.69
N SER A 123 23.60 0.79 10.10
CA SER A 123 22.97 -0.07 9.11
C SER A 123 22.65 0.75 7.86
N VAL A 124 23.06 0.25 6.71
CA VAL A 124 22.77 0.80 5.39
C VAL A 124 22.25 -0.34 4.52
N ILE A 125 21.05 -0.18 3.99
CA ILE A 125 20.38 -1.20 3.17
C ILE A 125 19.99 -0.56 1.85
N TYR A 126 20.32 -1.25 0.78
CA TYR A 126 19.90 -0.90 -0.57
C TYR A 126 18.94 -1.97 -1.09
N TYR A 127 17.83 -1.51 -1.67
CA TYR A 127 16.77 -2.39 -2.17
C TYR A 127 16.21 -1.89 -3.50
N GLU A 128 15.90 -2.81 -4.41
CA GLU A 128 15.32 -2.52 -5.72
C GLU A 128 13.97 -3.23 -5.86
N GLU A 129 12.95 -2.48 -6.21
CA GLU A 129 11.63 -3.03 -6.52
C GLU A 129 11.05 -2.33 -7.75
N ASN A 130 10.82 -3.10 -8.80
CA ASN A 130 10.39 -2.58 -10.11
C ASN A 130 11.37 -1.51 -10.62
N ASP A 131 10.90 -0.28 -10.88
CA ASP A 131 11.72 0.85 -11.33
C ASP A 131 12.17 1.75 -10.18
N LEU A 132 11.82 1.42 -8.93
CA LEU A 132 12.19 2.17 -7.74
C LEU A 132 13.39 1.54 -7.05
N LEU A 133 14.30 2.40 -6.64
CA LEU A 133 15.47 2.08 -5.85
C LEU A 133 15.33 2.76 -4.49
N TRP A 134 15.73 2.06 -3.45
CA TRP A 134 15.62 2.53 -2.08
C TRP A 134 16.96 2.44 -1.37
N LEU A 135 17.34 3.51 -0.69
CA LEU A 135 18.48 3.54 0.22
C LEU A 135 17.97 3.83 1.63
N PHE A 136 18.13 2.86 2.52
CA PHE A 136 17.78 2.98 3.93
C PHE A 136 19.05 3.18 4.75
N VAL A 137 19.02 4.11 5.68
CA VAL A 137 20.15 4.46 6.54
C VAL A 137 19.67 4.55 7.99
N SER A 138 20.28 3.80 8.90
CA SER A 138 19.92 3.78 10.32
C SER A 138 21.13 3.96 11.22
N PRO A 139 21.00 4.71 12.34
CA PRO A 139 22.03 4.76 13.38
C PRO A 139 22.08 3.51 14.24
N LYS A 140 21.13 2.56 14.05
CA LYS A 140 21.07 1.31 14.82
C LYS A 140 21.66 0.14 14.04
N GLU A 141 22.15 -0.84 14.78
CA GLU A 141 22.72 -2.10 14.27
C GLU A 141 21.65 -3.19 14.12
N GLY A 142 21.97 -4.22 13.33
CA GLY A 142 21.24 -5.49 13.33
C GLY A 142 20.07 -5.56 12.35
N PHE A 143 20.04 -4.69 11.36
CA PHE A 143 19.09 -4.78 10.26
C PHE A 143 19.74 -5.43 9.03
N ASP A 144 19.17 -6.53 8.57
CA ASP A 144 19.69 -7.30 7.45
C ASP A 144 19.01 -6.95 6.12
N ASN A 145 17.79 -6.41 6.20
CA ASN A 145 16.99 -6.03 5.03
C ASN A 145 16.03 -4.88 5.38
N HIS A 146 15.35 -4.33 4.35
CA HIS A 146 14.42 -3.21 4.51
C HIS A 146 13.18 -3.57 5.35
N ILE A 147 12.72 -4.82 5.33
CA ILE A 147 11.58 -5.29 6.12
C ILE A 147 11.90 -5.24 7.61
N ASP A 148 13.12 -5.59 8.00
CA ASP A 148 13.61 -5.41 9.37
C ASP A 148 13.50 -3.97 9.86
N LEU A 149 13.85 -3.01 8.99
CA LEU A 149 13.74 -1.59 9.30
C LEU A 149 12.30 -1.13 9.39
N LEU A 150 11.44 -1.60 8.48
CA LEU A 150 10.03 -1.18 8.43
C LEU A 150 9.22 -1.80 9.57
N TYR A 151 9.41 -3.08 9.87
CA TYR A 151 8.54 -3.86 10.76
C TYR A 151 9.25 -4.45 11.99
N GLY A 152 10.58 -4.40 12.04
CA GLY A 152 11.36 -4.92 13.16
C GLY A 152 11.18 -4.11 14.46
N ASN A 153 11.03 -4.81 15.59
CA ASN A 153 11.00 -4.26 16.96
C ASN A 153 10.13 -3.02 17.19
N SER A 154 8.81 -3.19 17.09
CA SER A 154 7.81 -2.28 17.68
C SER A 154 7.75 -0.85 17.14
N GLY A 155 7.93 -0.62 15.83
CA GLY A 155 7.69 0.69 15.23
C GLY A 155 8.60 1.83 15.74
N LYS A 156 9.73 1.48 16.38
CA LYS A 156 10.73 2.42 16.91
C LYS A 156 12.02 2.38 16.12
N ASN A 157 11.95 2.05 14.85
CA ASN A 157 13.15 1.98 14.04
C ASN A 157 13.53 3.36 13.54
N ASP A 158 14.70 3.81 14.00
CA ASP A 158 15.30 5.06 13.56
C ASP A 158 15.93 4.82 12.20
N TYR A 159 15.31 5.28 11.13
CA TYR A 159 15.90 5.21 9.80
C TYR A 159 15.50 6.40 8.92
N ILE A 160 16.29 6.61 7.91
CA ILE A 160 15.99 7.48 6.78
C ILE A 160 15.90 6.60 5.55
N SER A 161 14.90 6.80 4.71
CA SER A 161 14.82 6.16 3.40
C SER A 161 14.76 7.20 2.29
N LEU A 162 15.62 7.05 1.30
CA LEU A 162 15.59 7.79 0.04
C LEU A 162 15.05 6.86 -1.04
N SER A 163 14.00 7.25 -1.74
CA SER A 163 13.57 6.58 -2.97
C SER A 163 13.96 7.39 -4.20
N PHE A 164 14.42 6.72 -5.25
CA PHE A 164 14.84 7.30 -6.52
C PHE A 164 14.65 6.30 -7.65
N THR A 165 14.82 6.74 -8.88
CA THR A 165 14.65 5.89 -10.06
C THR A 165 15.99 5.40 -10.60
N ARG A 166 15.97 4.33 -11.40
CA ARG A 166 17.18 3.72 -11.95
C ARG A 166 17.99 4.67 -12.86
N ASP A 167 17.34 5.57 -13.56
CA ASP A 167 17.98 6.59 -14.39
C ASP A 167 18.67 7.69 -13.59
N GLN A 168 18.37 7.83 -12.31
CA GLN A 168 19.01 8.75 -11.37
C GLN A 168 20.29 8.17 -10.72
N LEU A 169 20.54 6.87 -10.92
CA LEU A 169 21.72 6.20 -10.38
C LEU A 169 23.00 6.71 -11.06
N ASN A 170 24.10 6.84 -10.31
CA ASN A 170 25.40 7.32 -10.76
C ASN A 170 25.39 8.77 -11.30
N LYS A 171 24.47 9.57 -10.80
CA LYS A 171 24.34 10.99 -11.14
C LYS A 171 24.11 11.81 -9.89
N SER A 172 24.50 13.06 -9.93
CA SER A 172 24.12 14.05 -8.93
C SER A 172 22.77 14.64 -9.32
N ILE A 173 21.76 14.48 -8.48
CA ILE A 173 20.38 14.87 -8.75
C ILE A 173 19.98 16.03 -7.86
N ASP A 174 19.52 17.12 -8.47
CA ASP A 174 18.87 18.20 -7.74
C ASP A 174 17.50 17.74 -7.21
N MET A 175 17.33 17.75 -5.89
CA MET A 175 16.10 17.31 -5.25
C MET A 175 14.90 18.19 -5.60
N LYS A 176 15.12 19.46 -5.99
CA LYS A 176 14.03 20.35 -6.41
C LYS A 176 13.53 20.06 -7.82
N SER A 177 14.35 19.45 -8.66
CA SER A 177 14.01 19.05 -10.02
C SER A 177 13.60 17.58 -10.14
N ALA A 178 13.85 16.76 -9.11
CA ALA A 178 13.50 15.36 -9.11
C ALA A 178 11.96 15.17 -9.10
N SER A 179 11.43 14.46 -10.09
CA SER A 179 10.02 14.15 -10.17
C SER A 179 9.62 13.20 -9.03
N GLU A 180 8.62 13.62 -8.22
CA GLU A 180 7.80 12.82 -7.30
C GLU A 180 8.52 11.75 -6.46
N ARG A 181 9.53 12.11 -5.66
CA ARG A 181 10.16 11.16 -4.74
C ARG A 181 10.31 11.77 -3.37
N TYR A 182 10.24 10.93 -2.35
CA TYR A 182 10.24 11.35 -0.96
C TYR A 182 11.48 10.87 -0.25
N LEU A 183 12.04 11.75 0.55
CA LEU A 183 12.94 11.38 1.61
C LEU A 183 12.07 11.21 2.87
N LEU A 184 11.98 9.98 3.36
CA LEU A 184 11.23 9.68 4.56
C LEU A 184 12.20 9.62 5.75
N PHE A 185 11.93 10.47 6.74
CA PHE A 185 12.51 10.30 8.07
C PHE A 185 11.48 9.57 8.91
N ASN A 186 11.77 8.35 9.26
CA ASN A 186 10.98 7.70 10.29
C ASN A 186 11.35 8.34 11.63
N SER A 187 10.38 8.67 12.38
CA SER A 187 10.16 9.53 13.53
C SER A 187 11.26 9.73 14.55
N ILE A 188 12.38 9.09 14.48
CA ILE A 188 13.14 8.87 15.69
C ILE A 188 14.61 9.21 15.55
N LEU A 189 14.94 10.08 14.69
CA LEU A 189 16.14 10.85 14.94
C LEU A 189 15.90 11.81 16.11
N SER A 190 15.21 11.30 17.15
CA SER A 190 14.88 12.06 18.37
C SER A 190 16.14 12.62 19.05
N GLU A 191 17.29 11.97 18.86
CA GLU A 191 18.59 12.48 19.27
C GLU A 191 19.05 13.65 18.39
N LEU A 192 18.63 13.72 17.15
CA LEU A 192 18.98 14.77 16.19
C LEU A 192 17.89 15.80 16.02
N TYR A 193 16.62 15.41 16.11
CA TYR A 193 15.45 16.25 15.94
C TYR A 193 14.83 16.63 17.29
N PRO A 194 14.82 17.90 17.68
CA PRO A 194 14.38 18.32 19.01
C PRO A 194 12.85 18.41 19.20
N LYS A 195 12.03 17.97 18.26
CA LYS A 195 10.57 17.98 18.40
C LYS A 195 10.05 16.62 18.88
N PRO A 196 8.98 16.60 19.73
CA PRO A 196 8.35 15.35 20.13
C PRO A 196 7.88 14.59 18.90
N ALA A 197 8.14 13.31 18.89
CA ALA A 197 7.94 12.37 17.82
C ALA A 197 6.63 12.59 17.04
N VAL A 198 6.73 13.17 15.88
CA VAL A 198 5.76 12.93 14.81
C VAL A 198 6.15 11.59 14.19
N PRO A 199 5.25 10.61 14.10
CA PRO A 199 5.62 9.23 13.75
C PRO A 199 6.28 9.06 12.39
N MET A 200 6.09 9.98 11.45
CA MET A 200 6.77 10.00 10.15
C MET A 200 6.85 11.43 9.63
N ILE A 201 8.04 11.92 9.33
CA ILE A 201 8.22 13.16 8.59
C ILE A 201 8.53 12.77 7.15
N SER A 202 7.54 12.94 6.27
CA SER A 202 7.77 12.91 4.84
C SER A 202 8.30 14.28 4.40
N ILE A 203 9.51 14.33 3.90
CA ILE A 203 10.05 15.52 3.27
C ILE A 203 9.72 15.43 1.78
N ASP A 204 8.67 16.17 1.39
CA ASP A 204 8.44 16.49 -0.01
C ASP A 204 9.57 17.42 -0.47
N TYR A 205 10.39 16.97 -1.40
CA TYR A 205 11.53 17.73 -1.92
C TYR A 205 11.15 19.12 -2.41
N HIS A 206 9.94 19.29 -2.94
CA HIS A 206 9.50 20.55 -3.51
C HIS A 206 9.04 21.56 -2.47
N GLN A 207 8.50 21.09 -1.35
CA GLN A 207 7.85 21.94 -0.35
C GLN A 207 8.70 22.14 0.90
N ASN A 208 9.37 21.10 1.37
CA ASN A 208 10.01 21.08 2.69
C ASN A 208 11.50 21.40 2.67
N ILE A 209 12.11 21.56 1.50
CA ILE A 209 13.52 21.96 1.37
C ILE A 209 13.68 23.21 0.53
N THR A 210 14.68 24.03 0.86
CA THR A 210 15.05 25.21 0.06
C THR A 210 16.05 24.89 -1.03
N ALA A 211 16.96 23.97 -0.76
CA ALA A 211 17.94 23.44 -1.70
C ALA A 211 18.37 22.05 -1.27
N GLY A 212 18.74 21.19 -2.19
CA GLY A 212 19.25 19.87 -1.89
C GLY A 212 19.63 19.08 -3.11
N ALA A 213 20.52 18.12 -2.91
CA ALA A 213 20.94 17.17 -3.93
C ALA A 213 21.22 15.80 -3.30
N PHE A 214 21.13 14.76 -4.10
CA PHE A 214 21.63 13.45 -3.75
C PHE A 214 22.48 12.88 -4.90
N ASN A 215 23.41 12.02 -4.55
CA ASN A 215 24.20 11.23 -5.48
C ASN A 215 24.31 9.82 -4.91
N VAL A 216 23.75 8.84 -5.60
CA VAL A 216 23.86 7.42 -5.24
C VAL A 216 24.56 6.70 -6.37
N THR A 217 25.71 6.11 -6.05
CA THR A 217 26.50 5.34 -7.01
C THR A 217 26.45 3.85 -6.69
N ARG A 218 26.42 3.05 -7.74
CA ARG A 218 26.46 1.60 -7.67
C ARG A 218 27.52 1.05 -8.61
N ASN A 219 28.35 0.20 -8.08
CA ASN A 219 29.21 -0.68 -8.87
C ASN A 219 28.91 -2.15 -8.49
N LYS A 220 29.71 -3.11 -8.97
CA LYS A 220 29.48 -4.54 -8.73
C LYS A 220 29.64 -4.98 -7.27
N GLU A 221 30.28 -4.19 -6.45
CA GLU A 221 30.67 -4.57 -5.09
C GLU A 221 30.09 -3.65 -4.02
N LYS A 222 29.70 -2.43 -4.41
CA LYS A 222 29.43 -1.36 -3.44
C LYS A 222 28.36 -0.40 -3.91
N ILE A 223 27.54 0.01 -2.95
CA ILE A 223 26.66 1.18 -3.01
C ILE A 223 27.29 2.29 -2.18
N GLU A 224 27.30 3.50 -2.68
CA GLU A 224 27.62 4.71 -1.93
C GLU A 224 26.57 5.77 -2.23
N GLY A 225 25.98 6.36 -1.18
CA GLY A 225 25.01 7.43 -1.28
C GLY A 225 25.43 8.64 -0.45
N TYR A 226 25.31 9.82 -1.05
CA TYR A 226 25.44 11.07 -0.32
C TYR A 226 24.24 11.96 -0.62
N ILE A 227 23.63 12.47 0.44
CA ILE A 227 22.44 13.32 0.39
C ILE A 227 22.76 14.58 1.19
N GLU A 228 22.50 15.73 0.60
CA GLU A 228 22.65 17.02 1.29
C GLU A 228 21.44 17.90 0.95
N PHE A 229 20.79 18.46 1.97
CA PHE A 229 19.71 19.42 1.76
C PHE A 229 19.59 20.41 2.92
N THR A 230 18.87 21.50 2.66
CA THR A 230 18.51 22.50 3.68
C THR A 230 16.99 22.48 3.87
N GLU A 231 16.55 22.18 5.09
CA GLU A 231 15.13 22.19 5.45
C GLU A 231 14.53 23.59 5.39
N ALA A 232 13.35 23.73 4.79
CA ALA A 232 12.73 25.04 4.57
C ALA A 232 12.26 25.70 5.87
N GLU A 233 11.69 24.91 6.80
CA GLU A 233 11.12 25.44 8.04
C GLU A 233 12.18 25.95 9.02
N THR A 234 13.27 25.21 9.19
CA THR A 234 14.29 25.52 10.20
C THR A 234 15.53 26.16 9.64
N GLY A 235 15.77 26.10 8.33
CA GLY A 235 17.01 26.50 7.66
C GLY A 235 18.20 25.60 8.01
N LYS A 236 17.99 24.47 8.67
CA LYS A 236 19.07 23.56 9.06
C LYS A 236 19.50 22.68 7.89
N LYS A 237 20.81 22.47 7.82
CA LYS A 237 21.43 21.58 6.85
C LYS A 237 21.37 20.14 7.35
N CYS A 238 20.97 19.23 6.47
CA CYS A 238 21.06 17.79 6.66
C CYS A 238 22.07 17.20 5.68
N ARG A 239 22.90 16.29 6.17
CA ARG A 239 23.87 15.53 5.37
C ARG A 239 23.82 14.06 5.76
N ILE A 240 23.77 13.19 4.78
CA ILE A 240 23.73 11.74 5.01
C ILE A 240 24.75 11.10 4.08
N TYR A 241 25.70 10.39 4.64
CA TYR A 241 26.60 9.54 3.88
C TYR A 241 26.36 8.09 4.24
N ALA A 242 26.16 7.27 3.24
CA ALA A 242 25.81 5.87 3.39
C ALA A 242 26.66 5.01 2.45
N THR A 243 27.08 3.84 2.92
CA THR A 243 27.76 2.86 2.10
C THR A 243 27.45 1.45 2.59
N CYS A 244 27.21 0.53 1.65
CA CYS A 244 27.03 -0.90 1.92
C CYS A 244 27.62 -1.74 0.78
N VAL A 245 27.80 -3.02 1.06
CA VAL A 245 28.14 -4.01 0.01
C VAL A 245 26.93 -4.12 -0.92
N TYR A 246 27.16 -4.14 -2.21
CA TYR A 246 26.13 -4.45 -3.19
C TYR A 246 26.06 -5.96 -3.41
N ASP A 247 24.94 -6.52 -3.07
CA ASP A 247 24.57 -7.90 -3.37
C ASP A 247 23.30 -7.85 -4.22
N GLU A 248 23.44 -8.20 -5.49
CA GLU A 248 22.34 -8.13 -6.46
C GLU A 248 21.16 -9.05 -6.06
N GLU A 249 21.47 -10.25 -5.56
CA GLU A 249 20.46 -11.19 -5.13
C GLU A 249 19.67 -10.64 -3.93
N ALA A 250 20.35 -10.12 -2.94
CA ALA A 250 19.71 -9.50 -1.77
C ALA A 250 18.94 -8.24 -2.12
N ALA A 251 19.49 -7.38 -3.00
CA ALA A 251 18.88 -6.11 -3.39
C ALA A 251 17.61 -6.27 -4.23
N THR A 252 17.55 -7.34 -5.05
CA THR A 252 16.43 -7.59 -5.98
C THR A 252 15.57 -8.77 -5.56
N ARG A 253 15.78 -9.29 -4.35
CA ARG A 253 15.09 -10.48 -3.86
C ARG A 253 13.60 -10.21 -3.67
N VAL A 254 12.81 -10.72 -4.59
CA VAL A 254 11.34 -10.66 -4.52
C VAL A 254 10.78 -11.94 -3.90
N THR A 255 9.59 -11.87 -3.33
CA THR A 255 8.87 -13.03 -2.84
C THR A 255 8.60 -14.03 -3.97
N PHE A 256 8.86 -15.30 -3.72
CA PHE A 256 8.62 -16.35 -4.70
C PHE A 256 8.29 -17.69 -4.06
N MET A 257 7.69 -18.55 -4.85
CA MET A 257 7.54 -19.99 -4.60
C MET A 257 8.03 -20.76 -5.82
N THR A 258 8.70 -21.89 -5.58
CA THR A 258 9.19 -22.77 -6.64
C THR A 258 8.66 -24.19 -6.38
N LYS A 259 8.21 -24.82 -7.45
CA LYS A 259 7.88 -26.26 -7.45
C LYS A 259 8.62 -26.92 -8.60
N ASP A 260 9.45 -27.92 -8.30
CA ASP A 260 10.26 -28.66 -9.29
C ASP A 260 11.03 -27.72 -10.24
N GLY A 261 11.63 -26.65 -9.68
CA GLY A 261 12.42 -25.67 -10.41
C GLY A 261 11.62 -24.59 -11.16
N LYS A 262 10.29 -24.66 -11.19
CA LYS A 262 9.46 -23.62 -11.78
C LYS A 262 9.18 -22.54 -10.74
N LYS A 263 9.76 -21.36 -10.93
CA LYS A 263 9.61 -20.19 -10.05
C LYS A 263 8.36 -19.39 -10.42
N GLU A 264 7.53 -19.08 -9.44
CA GLU A 264 6.34 -18.24 -9.55
C GLU A 264 6.34 -17.21 -8.40
N GLY A 265 5.71 -16.04 -8.61
CA GLY A 265 5.49 -15.08 -7.52
C GLY A 265 4.44 -15.62 -6.53
N ILE A 266 4.43 -15.09 -5.31
CA ILE A 266 3.36 -15.38 -4.35
C ILE A 266 2.14 -14.54 -4.72
N GLY A 267 1.06 -15.19 -5.10
CA GLY A 267 -0.23 -14.56 -5.40
C GLY A 267 -1.09 -14.35 -4.16
N SER A 268 -0.89 -15.17 -3.13
CA SER A 268 -1.61 -15.09 -1.85
C SER A 268 -0.71 -15.44 -0.68
N GLY A 269 -0.73 -14.59 0.35
CA GLY A 269 -0.09 -14.83 1.63
C GLY A 269 -1.03 -14.45 2.77
N PHE A 270 -1.37 -15.42 3.62
CA PHE A 270 -2.25 -15.21 4.77
C PHE A 270 -1.62 -15.74 6.04
N TYR A 271 -2.01 -15.16 7.17
CA TYR A 271 -1.68 -15.69 8.48
C TYR A 271 -2.93 -15.89 9.34
N ARG A 272 -2.84 -16.81 10.28
CA ARG A 272 -3.85 -17.05 11.31
C ARG A 272 -3.16 -17.36 12.65
N LEU A 273 -3.78 -16.96 13.73
CA LEU A 273 -3.37 -17.30 15.09
C LEU A 273 -4.36 -18.33 15.64
N PRO A 274 -4.03 -19.63 15.60
CA PRO A 274 -4.94 -20.67 16.11
C PRO A 274 -5.08 -20.60 17.63
N ASP A 275 -4.07 -20.08 18.33
CA ASP A 275 -4.04 -19.78 19.76
C ASP A 275 -2.95 -18.73 20.07
N ASP A 276 -2.78 -18.39 21.35
CA ASP A 276 -1.83 -17.35 21.82
C ASP A 276 -0.34 -17.75 21.67
N THR A 277 -0.04 -18.98 21.32
CA THR A 277 1.31 -19.54 21.27
C THR A 277 1.73 -20.07 19.90
N HIS A 278 0.81 -20.10 18.96
CA HIS A 278 1.04 -20.64 17.62
C HIS A 278 0.64 -19.65 16.54
N SER A 279 1.39 -19.72 15.46
CA SER A 279 1.08 -19.02 14.21
C SER A 279 0.92 -20.02 13.08
N GLU A 280 0.04 -19.70 12.14
CA GLU A 280 -0.09 -20.41 10.86
C GLU A 280 0.12 -19.42 9.73
N VAL A 281 0.88 -19.82 8.72
CA VAL A 281 1.10 -19.04 7.49
C VAL A 281 0.70 -19.88 6.30
N PHE A 282 -0.03 -19.28 5.38
CA PHE A 282 -0.51 -19.87 4.14
C PHE A 282 0.08 -19.12 2.97
N LEU A 283 0.65 -19.84 2.01
CA LEU A 283 1.27 -19.28 0.81
C LEU A 283 0.76 -20.02 -0.43
N SER A 284 0.44 -19.29 -1.48
CA SER A 284 0.10 -19.85 -2.78
C SER A 284 0.60 -18.95 -3.92
N PRO A 285 1.05 -19.48 -5.06
CA PRO A 285 1.25 -18.71 -6.26
C PRO A 285 -0.09 -18.31 -6.93
N GLY A 286 -1.21 -18.88 -6.49
CA GLY A 286 -2.55 -18.49 -6.91
C GLY A 286 -3.10 -17.31 -6.10
N ALA A 287 -3.94 -16.48 -6.73
CA ALA A 287 -4.55 -15.33 -6.08
C ALA A 287 -5.88 -15.74 -5.40
N ALA A 288 -5.85 -15.93 -4.08
CA ALA A 288 -7.05 -16.06 -3.28
C ALA A 288 -7.43 -14.71 -2.67
N PRO A 289 -8.67 -14.26 -2.80
CA PRO A 289 -9.07 -12.96 -2.25
C PRO A 289 -9.20 -12.96 -0.73
N MET A 290 -9.46 -14.12 -0.12
CA MET A 290 -9.51 -14.32 1.34
C MET A 290 -8.89 -15.68 1.70
N GLY A 291 -8.38 -15.81 2.93
CA GLY A 291 -7.69 -17.01 3.39
C GLY A 291 -8.49 -18.30 3.22
N ASP A 292 -9.77 -18.27 3.59
CA ASP A 292 -10.66 -19.43 3.49
C ASP A 292 -10.94 -19.90 2.06
N LEU A 293 -10.59 -19.08 1.06
CA LEU A 293 -10.71 -19.41 -0.36
C LEU A 293 -9.39 -19.90 -0.97
N ILE A 294 -8.34 -20.07 -0.17
CA ILE A 294 -7.04 -20.50 -0.70
C ILE A 294 -7.10 -21.92 -1.30
N THR A 295 -8.02 -22.75 -0.84
CA THR A 295 -8.26 -24.10 -1.38
C THR A 295 -8.92 -24.11 -2.75
N GLU A 296 -9.47 -22.99 -3.20
CA GLU A 296 -10.19 -22.85 -4.48
C GLU A 296 -9.29 -22.32 -5.61
N VAL A 297 -8.04 -21.97 -5.31
CA VAL A 297 -7.11 -21.51 -6.35
C VAL A 297 -6.66 -22.70 -7.21
N ASP A 298 -6.49 -22.48 -8.52
CA ASP A 298 -5.98 -23.48 -9.48
C ASP A 298 -4.47 -23.73 -9.36
N LYS A 299 -3.95 -23.54 -8.17
CA LYS A 299 -2.52 -23.66 -7.86
C LYS A 299 -2.35 -24.45 -6.56
N TYR A 300 -1.13 -24.90 -6.30
CA TYR A 300 -0.83 -25.46 -5.00
C TYR A 300 -0.77 -24.38 -3.92
N TYR A 301 -0.96 -24.78 -2.68
CA TYR A 301 -0.64 -23.97 -1.52
C TYR A 301 0.18 -24.75 -0.50
N ILE A 302 0.88 -24.03 0.35
CA ILE A 302 1.52 -24.56 1.54
C ILE A 302 0.93 -23.88 2.78
N ARG A 303 0.83 -24.65 3.87
CA ARG A 303 0.53 -24.19 5.20
C ARG A 303 1.69 -24.57 6.12
N ILE A 304 2.16 -23.60 6.88
CA ILE A 304 3.17 -23.83 7.91
C ILE A 304 2.57 -23.38 9.23
N ARG A 305 2.38 -24.33 10.17
CA ARG A 305 2.00 -24.06 11.53
C ARG A 305 3.18 -24.28 12.44
N PHE A 306 3.41 -23.37 13.36
CA PHE A 306 4.55 -23.42 14.25
C PHE A 306 4.26 -22.77 15.60
N ALA A 307 4.89 -23.29 16.66
CA ALA A 307 4.94 -22.61 17.94
C ALA A 307 5.78 -21.32 17.81
N ASP A 308 5.32 -20.22 18.37
CA ASP A 308 6.01 -18.92 18.31
C ASP A 308 7.45 -18.97 18.87
N ALA A 309 7.72 -19.93 19.77
CA ALA A 309 9.06 -20.18 20.29
C ALA A 309 10.08 -20.64 19.23
N ILE A 310 9.63 -21.22 18.11
CA ILE A 310 10.49 -21.65 16.99
C ILE A 310 10.87 -20.46 16.10
N ALA A 311 10.05 -19.43 16.07
CA ALA A 311 10.10 -18.30 15.14
C ALA A 311 11.13 -17.20 15.52
N ASN A 312 12.17 -17.50 16.29
CA ASN A 312 13.02 -16.47 16.89
C ASN A 312 14.39 -16.32 16.23
N GLU A 313 14.75 -17.14 15.25
CA GLU A 313 16.05 -17.09 14.60
C GLU A 313 15.94 -16.94 13.09
N LYS A 314 16.67 -15.96 12.51
CA LYS A 314 16.82 -15.78 11.07
C LYS A 314 17.83 -16.76 10.46
N LYS A 315 17.83 -17.99 10.91
CA LYS A 315 18.73 -19.05 10.44
C LYS A 315 17.94 -20.24 9.95
N PHE A 316 18.48 -20.93 8.95
CA PHE A 316 17.92 -22.20 8.52
C PHE A 316 17.98 -23.23 9.64
N ILE A 317 16.84 -23.81 9.93
CA ILE A 317 16.67 -24.94 10.83
C ILE A 317 16.36 -26.15 9.95
N ASN A 318 17.13 -27.24 10.09
CA ASN A 318 16.79 -28.50 9.42
C ASN A 318 15.47 -29.04 10.00
N LEU A 319 14.61 -29.57 9.17
CA LEU A 319 13.34 -30.16 9.61
C LEU A 319 13.54 -31.25 10.67
N ALA A 320 14.64 -32.03 10.55
CA ALA A 320 14.99 -33.07 11.50
C ALA A 320 15.38 -32.56 12.91
N ASP A 321 15.81 -31.29 12.99
CA ASP A 321 16.26 -30.64 14.23
C ASP A 321 15.16 -29.83 14.91
N ILE A 322 13.99 -29.66 14.26
CA ILE A 322 12.88 -28.92 14.84
C ILE A 322 12.31 -29.70 16.02
N THR A 323 12.37 -29.09 17.19
CA THR A 323 11.76 -29.59 18.43
C THR A 323 10.57 -28.71 18.79
N GLY A 324 9.43 -29.34 19.00
CA GLY A 324 8.17 -28.65 19.33
C GLY A 324 7.11 -28.74 18.25
N ASP A 325 6.05 -27.97 18.40
CA ASP A 325 4.91 -28.01 17.49
C ASP A 325 5.26 -27.32 16.17
N PHE A 326 5.47 -28.13 15.16
CA PHE A 326 5.69 -27.70 13.79
C PHE A 326 4.90 -28.60 12.85
N GLU A 327 4.15 -28.00 11.94
CA GLU A 327 3.45 -28.68 10.86
C GLU A 327 3.77 -27.99 9.54
N PHE A 328 4.02 -28.78 8.51
CA PHE A 328 4.11 -28.35 7.13
C PHE A 328 3.11 -29.16 6.30
N GLU A 329 2.30 -28.47 5.53
CA GLU A 329 1.33 -29.06 4.63
C GLU A 329 1.53 -28.49 3.23
N TYR A 330 1.57 -29.38 2.25
CA TYR A 330 1.54 -29.07 0.83
C TYR A 330 0.29 -29.69 0.23
N THR A 331 -0.48 -28.86 -0.48
CA THR A 331 -1.69 -29.33 -1.17
C THR A 331 -1.70 -28.78 -2.60
N ASP A 332 -1.91 -29.66 -3.55
CA ASP A 332 -2.05 -29.34 -4.97
C ASP A 332 -3.37 -29.94 -5.49
N ALA A 333 -4.38 -29.12 -5.57
CA ALA A 333 -5.71 -29.54 -6.00
C ALA A 333 -5.72 -30.07 -7.45
N ALA A 334 -4.90 -29.51 -8.34
CA ALA A 334 -4.85 -29.92 -9.74
C ALA A 334 -4.29 -31.34 -9.93
N SER A 335 -3.32 -31.75 -9.11
CA SER A 335 -2.74 -33.09 -9.14
C SER A 335 -3.34 -34.07 -8.13
N GLY A 336 -4.19 -33.57 -7.22
CA GLY A 336 -4.73 -34.34 -6.08
C GLY A 336 -3.68 -34.74 -5.04
N LYS A 337 -2.50 -34.11 -5.08
CA LYS A 337 -1.41 -34.41 -4.14
C LYS A 337 -1.61 -33.61 -2.85
N HIS A 338 -1.47 -34.33 -1.74
CA HIS A 338 -1.52 -33.74 -0.41
C HIS A 338 -0.48 -34.42 0.48
N PHE A 339 0.35 -33.61 1.13
CA PHE A 339 1.35 -34.06 2.09
C PHE A 339 1.29 -33.23 3.35
N SER A 340 1.42 -33.88 4.49
CA SER A 340 1.60 -33.18 5.76
C SER A 340 2.68 -33.85 6.60
N ILE A 341 3.47 -33.03 7.28
CA ILE A 341 4.41 -33.47 8.32
C ILE A 341 4.09 -32.74 9.61
N SER A 342 4.22 -33.42 10.73
CA SER A 342 3.96 -32.82 12.05
C SER A 342 4.82 -33.50 13.12
N ASN A 343 5.27 -32.71 14.10
CA ASN A 343 5.89 -33.16 15.35
C ASN A 343 6.97 -34.24 15.16
N GLY A 344 7.97 -33.97 14.29
CA GLY A 344 9.09 -34.86 14.03
C GLY A 344 8.80 -36.07 13.13
N LYS A 345 7.58 -36.21 12.61
CA LYS A 345 7.19 -37.24 11.64
C LYS A 345 7.48 -36.76 10.23
N LEU A 346 8.72 -36.89 9.79
CA LEU A 346 9.16 -36.35 8.51
C LEU A 346 8.64 -37.13 7.30
N ASN A 347 8.21 -38.39 7.47
CA ASN A 347 7.62 -39.21 6.40
C ASN A 347 8.45 -39.23 5.09
N GLY A 348 9.79 -39.25 5.21
CA GLY A 348 10.70 -39.13 4.07
C GLY A 348 10.93 -37.73 3.55
N THR A 349 10.30 -36.71 4.14
CA THR A 349 10.54 -35.30 3.83
C THR A 349 11.89 -34.86 4.38
N THR A 350 12.65 -34.12 3.58
CA THR A 350 13.94 -33.55 3.97
C THR A 350 13.93 -32.04 3.64
N GLY A 351 14.81 -31.31 4.30
CA GLY A 351 14.97 -29.89 3.99
C GLY A 351 15.15 -29.01 5.23
N LYS A 352 15.01 -27.73 5.01
CA LYS A 352 15.27 -26.69 6.00
C LYS A 352 14.31 -25.53 5.85
N VAL A 353 14.08 -24.80 6.94
CA VAL A 353 13.20 -23.62 6.97
C VAL A 353 13.85 -22.48 7.74
N ILE A 354 13.54 -21.24 7.36
CA ILE A 354 13.62 -20.06 8.23
C ILE A 354 12.20 -19.66 8.55
N ILE A 355 11.94 -19.44 9.84
CA ILE A 355 10.68 -18.88 10.32
C ILE A 355 11.06 -17.76 11.28
N TYR A 356 10.73 -16.55 10.91
CA TYR A 356 10.95 -15.38 11.74
C TYR A 356 9.66 -14.57 11.84
N LYS A 357 9.23 -14.27 13.05
CA LYS A 357 8.06 -13.45 13.35
C LYS A 357 8.54 -12.08 13.79
N TYR A 358 8.16 -11.06 13.05
CA TYR A 358 8.44 -9.68 13.43
C TYR A 358 7.55 -9.22 14.58
N ALA A 359 7.86 -8.05 15.14
CA ALA A 359 7.12 -7.52 16.28
C ALA A 359 5.67 -7.14 15.94
N LEU A 360 5.39 -6.76 14.70
CA LEU A 360 4.03 -6.49 14.26
C LEU A 360 3.33 -7.80 13.89
N GLN A 361 2.09 -7.90 14.31
CA GLN A 361 1.26 -9.07 14.04
C GLN A 361 1.02 -9.18 12.53
N GLY A 362 1.26 -10.37 11.97
CA GLY A 362 1.11 -10.63 10.55
C GLY A 362 2.39 -10.47 9.74
N ASP A 363 3.45 -9.95 10.33
CA ASP A 363 4.72 -9.78 9.65
C ASP A 363 5.63 -10.99 9.90
N TYR A 364 5.99 -11.68 8.83
CA TYR A 364 6.82 -12.89 8.88
C TYR A 364 7.87 -12.89 7.78
N ARG A 365 9.03 -13.50 8.09
CA ARG A 365 9.93 -14.03 7.08
C ARG A 365 9.83 -15.54 7.08
N ILE A 366 9.39 -16.10 5.99
CA ILE A 366 9.28 -17.52 5.73
C ILE A 366 10.19 -17.87 4.56
N GLU A 367 11.14 -18.76 4.79
CA GLU A 367 12.00 -19.29 3.75
C GLU A 367 12.09 -20.81 3.91
N TYR A 368 11.93 -21.54 2.85
CA TYR A 368 11.96 -22.99 2.89
C TYR A 368 12.63 -23.58 1.64
N ASP A 369 13.29 -24.69 1.84
CA ASP A 369 13.92 -25.53 0.83
C ASP A 369 13.66 -26.98 1.26
N ILE A 370 12.62 -27.59 0.71
CA ILE A 370 12.02 -28.82 1.20
C ILE A 370 11.81 -29.78 0.03
N THR A 371 12.15 -31.04 0.23
CA THR A 371 11.78 -32.14 -0.68
C THR A 371 10.81 -33.07 0.01
N VAL A 372 9.63 -33.23 -0.57
CA VAL A 372 8.55 -34.07 -0.08
C VAL A 372 8.05 -34.98 -1.21
N ASP A 373 8.07 -36.29 -0.99
CA ASP A 373 7.68 -37.32 -1.99
C ASP A 373 8.28 -37.09 -3.38
N GLY A 374 9.56 -36.69 -3.43
CA GLY A 374 10.28 -36.40 -4.66
C GLY A 374 9.95 -35.03 -5.29
N ILE A 375 9.06 -34.25 -4.72
CA ILE A 375 8.75 -32.86 -5.14
C ILE A 375 9.68 -31.92 -4.40
N HIS A 376 10.42 -31.09 -5.12
CA HIS A 376 11.24 -30.03 -4.55
C HIS A 376 10.45 -28.75 -4.49
N LEU A 377 10.31 -28.19 -3.28
CA LEU A 377 9.62 -26.96 -2.96
C LEU A 377 10.61 -25.98 -2.35
N GLU A 378 10.71 -24.80 -2.93
CA GLU A 378 11.51 -23.70 -2.42
C GLU A 378 10.67 -22.45 -2.37
N GLY A 379 10.87 -21.60 -1.38
CA GLY A 379 10.16 -20.33 -1.32
C GLY A 379 10.80 -19.33 -0.38
N TYR A 380 10.51 -18.08 -0.68
CA TYR A 380 10.90 -16.92 0.12
C TYR A 380 9.74 -15.94 0.19
N ALA A 381 9.31 -15.62 1.38
CA ALA A 381 8.34 -14.58 1.68
C ALA A 381 8.82 -13.77 2.87
N ASP A 382 8.96 -12.47 2.71
CA ASP A 382 9.40 -11.53 3.74
C ASP A 382 8.56 -10.26 3.61
N HIS A 383 7.39 -10.25 4.23
CA HIS A 383 6.41 -9.17 4.16
C HIS A 383 5.28 -9.33 5.18
N SER A 384 4.37 -8.35 5.19
CA SER A 384 3.10 -8.43 5.91
C SER A 384 2.13 -9.35 5.20
N PHE A 385 1.63 -10.34 5.91
CA PHE A 385 0.62 -11.27 5.44
C PHE A 385 -0.78 -10.75 5.77
N ASN A 386 -1.73 -11.03 4.91
CA ASN A 386 -3.13 -10.70 5.19
C ASN A 386 -3.69 -11.60 6.29
N PHE A 387 -4.57 -11.06 7.13
CA PHE A 387 -5.24 -11.87 8.13
C PHE A 387 -6.21 -12.87 7.48
N TYR A 388 -6.13 -14.13 7.89
CA TYR A 388 -6.94 -15.21 7.34
C TYR A 388 -8.43 -15.07 7.75
N SER A 389 -8.72 -15.24 9.04
CA SER A 389 -10.05 -15.10 9.61
C SER A 389 -9.97 -15.13 11.15
N TYR A 390 -10.86 -14.40 11.82
CA TYR A 390 -11.06 -14.48 13.28
C TYR A 390 -11.96 -15.66 13.69
N TYR A 391 -12.70 -16.23 12.76
CA TYR A 391 -13.73 -17.21 13.04
C TYR A 391 -13.30 -18.59 12.58
N SER A 392 -13.60 -19.59 13.41
CA SER A 392 -13.32 -21.01 13.12
C SER A 392 -14.56 -21.79 12.68
N SER A 393 -15.73 -21.17 12.67
CA SER A 393 -17.01 -21.84 12.38
C SER A 393 -17.99 -20.93 11.65
N ASN A 394 -18.79 -21.51 10.76
CA ASN A 394 -19.86 -20.84 10.03
C ASN A 394 -21.04 -20.54 10.95
N GLN A 395 -21.01 -19.39 11.61
CA GLN A 395 -21.99 -19.00 12.63
C GLN A 395 -22.29 -17.50 12.58
N TYR A 396 -23.41 -17.10 13.12
CA TYR A 396 -23.69 -15.73 13.53
C TYR A 396 -24.20 -15.67 14.96
N GLN A 397 -24.02 -14.53 15.62
CA GLN A 397 -24.41 -14.31 17.00
C GLN A 397 -24.95 -12.88 17.16
N GLU A 398 -25.97 -12.72 17.98
CA GLU A 398 -26.50 -11.42 18.43
C GLU A 398 -26.14 -11.21 19.91
N GLY A 399 -25.27 -10.23 20.19
CA GLY A 399 -24.81 -9.93 21.55
C GLY A 399 -24.31 -11.15 22.30
N SER A 400 -24.89 -11.44 23.45
CA SER A 400 -24.55 -12.60 24.30
C SER A 400 -25.41 -13.85 24.05
N TYR A 401 -26.27 -13.83 23.03
CA TYR A 401 -27.08 -15.01 22.71
C TYR A 401 -26.20 -16.14 22.15
N LYS A 402 -26.75 -17.38 22.25
CA LYS A 402 -26.04 -18.54 21.72
C LYS A 402 -25.81 -18.40 20.21
N PRO A 403 -24.61 -18.70 19.74
CA PRO A 403 -24.32 -18.71 18.31
C PRO A 403 -25.27 -19.64 17.52
N VAL A 404 -25.61 -19.23 16.33
CA VAL A 404 -26.46 -19.96 15.39
C VAL A 404 -25.64 -20.42 14.22
N ASP A 405 -25.62 -21.71 13.92
CA ASP A 405 -24.91 -22.29 12.80
C ASP A 405 -25.52 -21.84 11.47
N ILE A 406 -24.69 -21.40 10.53
CA ILE A 406 -25.07 -21.15 9.15
C ILE A 406 -24.87 -22.44 8.37
N LYS A 407 -25.95 -23.04 7.90
CA LYS A 407 -25.95 -24.35 7.22
C LYS A 407 -26.02 -24.26 5.71
N SER A 408 -26.57 -23.16 5.19
CA SER A 408 -26.59 -22.91 3.75
C SER A 408 -26.57 -21.41 3.46
N VAL A 409 -26.10 -21.07 2.26
CA VAL A 409 -26.08 -19.71 1.73
C VAL A 409 -26.69 -19.70 0.33
N ILE A 410 -27.53 -18.71 0.09
CA ILE A 410 -28.13 -18.45 -1.22
C ILE A 410 -27.69 -17.06 -1.65
N ILE A 411 -27.30 -16.90 -2.90
CA ILE A 411 -26.95 -15.62 -3.50
C ILE A 411 -27.84 -15.36 -4.71
N ASP A 412 -28.54 -14.24 -4.68
CA ASP A 412 -29.26 -13.70 -5.82
C ASP A 412 -28.38 -12.66 -6.51
N GLU A 413 -27.98 -13.00 -7.73
CA GLU A 413 -27.15 -12.18 -8.62
C GLU A 413 -27.96 -11.57 -9.78
N SER A 414 -29.30 -11.63 -9.72
CA SER A 414 -30.17 -11.13 -10.78
C SER A 414 -30.07 -9.61 -11.00
N ASN A 415 -29.66 -8.87 -9.99
CA ASN A 415 -29.37 -7.44 -10.10
C ASN A 415 -27.87 -7.19 -10.22
N PRO A 416 -27.38 -6.56 -11.32
CA PRO A 416 -25.97 -6.30 -11.52
C PRO A 416 -25.38 -5.25 -10.57
N ASP A 417 -26.19 -4.42 -9.93
CA ASP A 417 -25.75 -3.35 -9.05
C ASP A 417 -25.53 -3.85 -7.61
N TYR A 418 -26.24 -4.89 -7.19
CA TYR A 418 -26.10 -5.48 -5.87
C TYR A 418 -26.50 -6.96 -5.81
N TYR A 419 -25.80 -7.72 -4.98
CA TYR A 419 -26.15 -9.08 -4.60
C TYR A 419 -26.98 -9.12 -3.31
N GLN A 420 -27.91 -10.07 -3.25
CA GLN A 420 -28.61 -10.41 -2.01
C GLN A 420 -28.07 -11.75 -1.52
N ILE A 421 -27.38 -11.74 -0.38
CA ILE A 421 -26.76 -12.92 0.21
C ILE A 421 -27.57 -13.32 1.44
N TRP A 422 -28.15 -14.50 1.39
CA TRP A 422 -28.94 -15.06 2.48
C TRP A 422 -28.16 -16.14 3.21
N LEU A 423 -27.96 -15.95 4.51
CA LEU A 423 -27.29 -16.89 5.40
C LEU A 423 -28.34 -17.57 6.25
N LEU A 424 -28.44 -18.89 6.15
CA LEU A 424 -29.59 -19.66 6.61
C LEU A 424 -29.18 -20.70 7.67
N PRO A 425 -29.92 -20.81 8.80
CA PRO A 425 -29.68 -21.82 9.81
C PRO A 425 -30.20 -23.21 9.42
N THR A 426 -30.71 -23.39 8.21
CA THR A 426 -31.27 -24.63 7.68
C THR A 426 -30.63 -25.03 6.38
N GLU A 427 -30.66 -26.34 6.08
CA GLU A 427 -30.22 -26.90 4.80
C GLU A 427 -31.37 -27.04 3.81
N GLY A 428 -31.07 -27.26 2.54
CA GLY A 428 -32.02 -27.63 1.50
C GLY A 428 -32.92 -26.50 0.99
N VAL A 429 -32.64 -25.27 1.35
CA VAL A 429 -33.31 -24.07 0.80
C VAL A 429 -32.72 -23.76 -0.56
N THR A 430 -33.58 -23.59 -1.58
CA THR A 430 -33.13 -23.43 -2.98
C THR A 430 -33.77 -22.24 -3.69
N THR A 431 -34.68 -21.52 -3.04
CA THR A 431 -35.36 -20.36 -3.61
C THR A 431 -35.32 -19.16 -2.67
N LEU A 432 -35.47 -17.95 -3.21
CA LEU A 432 -35.53 -16.72 -2.40
C LEU A 432 -36.78 -16.67 -1.50
N GLU A 433 -37.91 -17.22 -1.99
CA GLU A 433 -39.15 -17.27 -1.21
C GLU A 433 -38.98 -18.17 0.01
N GLU A 434 -38.37 -19.34 -0.15
CA GLU A 434 -38.02 -20.22 0.96
C GLU A 434 -37.03 -19.54 1.93
N ALA A 435 -35.97 -18.88 1.39
CA ALA A 435 -34.98 -18.19 2.20
C ALA A 435 -35.58 -17.08 3.07
N ALA A 436 -36.50 -16.30 2.49
CA ALA A 436 -37.20 -15.23 3.19
C ALA A 436 -38.15 -15.76 4.29
N ALA A 437 -38.65 -16.99 4.16
CA ALA A 437 -39.53 -17.64 5.13
C ALA A 437 -38.76 -18.29 6.27
N VAL A 438 -37.44 -18.46 6.20
CA VAL A 438 -36.64 -19.09 7.25
C VAL A 438 -36.51 -18.15 8.46
N ASN A 439 -36.98 -18.62 9.58
CA ASN A 439 -36.83 -17.86 10.84
C ASN A 439 -35.34 -17.81 11.26
N GLY A 440 -34.84 -16.62 11.57
CA GLY A 440 -33.46 -16.40 11.96
C GLY A 440 -32.51 -16.31 10.79
N SER A 441 -32.96 -16.19 9.54
CA SER A 441 -32.09 -15.86 8.41
C SER A 441 -31.46 -14.48 8.59
N VAL A 442 -30.21 -14.35 8.08
CA VAL A 442 -29.56 -13.05 7.91
C VAL A 442 -29.47 -12.76 6.40
N LYS A 443 -29.93 -11.60 5.97
CA LYS A 443 -29.76 -11.15 4.60
C LYS A 443 -28.76 -10.00 4.55
N VAL A 444 -27.74 -10.11 3.72
CA VAL A 444 -26.77 -9.05 3.40
C VAL A 444 -27.01 -8.58 1.98
N VAL A 445 -27.17 -7.28 1.78
CA VAL A 445 -27.21 -6.65 0.46
C VAL A 445 -25.94 -5.85 0.27
N ILE A 446 -25.22 -6.09 -0.81
CA ILE A 446 -23.93 -5.47 -1.08
C ILE A 446 -23.65 -5.40 -2.58
N SER A 447 -22.99 -4.32 -3.02
CA SER A 447 -22.52 -4.21 -4.40
C SER A 447 -21.44 -5.27 -4.70
N PRO A 448 -21.48 -5.93 -5.88
CA PRO A 448 -20.40 -6.82 -6.31
C PRO A 448 -19.00 -6.18 -6.26
N LEU A 449 -18.93 -4.88 -6.55
CA LEU A 449 -17.68 -4.10 -6.48
C LEU A 449 -17.12 -3.96 -5.05
N SER A 450 -17.96 -4.21 -4.04
CA SER A 450 -17.58 -4.14 -2.63
C SER A 450 -17.12 -5.49 -2.07
N LEU A 451 -17.42 -6.59 -2.77
CA LEU A 451 -16.95 -7.94 -2.43
C LEU A 451 -15.51 -8.15 -2.94
N ASN A 452 -14.51 -7.67 -2.20
CA ASN A 452 -13.10 -7.70 -2.62
C ASN A 452 -12.11 -7.91 -1.47
N ALA A 453 -12.49 -8.68 -0.47
CA ALA A 453 -11.69 -9.00 0.72
C ALA A 453 -11.35 -7.81 1.66
N ARG A 454 -11.67 -6.58 1.29
CA ARG A 454 -11.51 -5.42 2.16
C ARG A 454 -12.79 -5.21 2.98
N THR A 455 -12.64 -4.90 4.27
CA THR A 455 -13.78 -4.49 5.09
C THR A 455 -14.43 -3.23 4.52
N ARG A 456 -15.74 -3.28 4.33
CA ARG A 456 -16.59 -2.17 3.89
C ARG A 456 -17.53 -1.78 5.00
N TYR A 457 -17.52 -0.52 5.36
CA TYR A 457 -18.41 0.02 6.37
C TYR A 457 -19.59 0.75 5.70
N PHE A 458 -20.72 0.81 6.39
CA PHE A 458 -21.91 1.52 5.89
C PHE A 458 -21.60 2.94 5.43
N HIS A 459 -20.78 3.68 6.18
CA HIS A 459 -20.41 5.05 5.82
C HIS A 459 -19.54 5.13 4.55
N ASP A 460 -18.66 4.16 4.32
CA ASP A 460 -17.80 4.10 3.13
C ASP A 460 -18.64 3.83 1.87
N GLU A 461 -19.54 2.86 1.94
CA GLU A 461 -20.43 2.52 0.83
C GLU A 461 -21.41 3.66 0.51
N LYS A 462 -21.95 4.33 1.53
CA LYS A 462 -22.76 5.54 1.35
C LYS A 462 -21.99 6.65 0.64
N SER A 463 -20.74 6.90 1.05
CA SER A 463 -19.87 7.91 0.43
C SER A 463 -19.52 7.55 -1.02
N ALA A 464 -19.48 6.27 -1.35
CA ALA A 464 -19.28 5.76 -2.71
C ALA A 464 -20.56 5.71 -3.56
N GLY A 465 -21.72 6.13 -3.01
CA GLY A 465 -23.02 6.09 -3.70
C GLY A 465 -23.56 4.67 -3.89
N ARG A 466 -23.20 3.72 -3.01
CA ARG A 466 -23.63 2.32 -3.07
C ARG A 466 -24.52 1.97 -1.90
N ASP A 467 -25.52 1.17 -2.13
CA ASP A 467 -26.38 0.64 -1.10
C ASP A 467 -25.76 -0.58 -0.42
N MET A 468 -25.81 -0.61 0.91
CA MET A 468 -25.44 -1.77 1.72
C MET A 468 -26.41 -1.92 2.89
N SER A 469 -26.89 -3.12 3.12
CA SER A 469 -27.75 -3.40 4.27
C SER A 469 -27.54 -4.81 4.83
N ILE A 470 -27.91 -4.94 6.11
CA ILE A 470 -28.02 -6.22 6.82
C ILE A 470 -29.44 -6.30 7.36
N THR A 471 -30.18 -7.38 7.03
CA THR A 471 -31.52 -7.62 7.56
C THR A 471 -31.48 -8.83 8.48
N TYR A 472 -31.98 -8.67 9.70
CA TYR A 472 -32.08 -9.74 10.69
C TYR A 472 -33.38 -9.61 11.46
N ARG A 473 -34.11 -10.73 11.62
CA ARG A 473 -35.42 -10.78 12.29
C ARG A 473 -36.44 -9.75 11.76
N GLY A 474 -36.41 -9.53 10.45
CA GLY A 474 -37.34 -8.59 9.81
C GLY A 474 -36.99 -7.11 9.95
N GLN A 475 -35.93 -6.78 10.68
CA GLN A 475 -35.40 -5.42 10.77
C GLN A 475 -34.24 -5.24 9.80
N GLU A 476 -34.31 -4.18 9.01
CA GLU A 476 -33.24 -3.78 8.08
C GLU A 476 -32.37 -2.69 8.72
N PHE A 477 -31.07 -2.89 8.68
CA PHE A 477 -30.02 -1.96 9.06
C PHE A 477 -29.29 -1.57 7.78
N ASN A 478 -29.39 -0.32 7.37
CA ASN A 478 -28.84 0.11 6.09
C ASN A 478 -27.99 1.38 6.22
N ASN A 479 -27.19 1.65 5.21
CA ASN A 479 -26.27 2.77 5.19
C ASN A 479 -26.94 4.13 4.89
N SER A 480 -28.23 4.19 4.67
CA SER A 480 -28.97 5.46 4.56
C SER A 480 -29.23 6.09 5.93
N ASP A 481 -29.32 5.28 6.99
CA ASP A 481 -29.46 5.72 8.37
C ASP A 481 -28.10 5.74 9.08
N THR A 482 -27.61 6.93 9.39
CA THR A 482 -26.30 7.15 10.04
C THR A 482 -26.23 6.64 11.49
N SER A 483 -27.34 6.23 12.08
CA SER A 483 -27.37 5.63 13.42
C SER A 483 -26.90 4.17 13.42
N TYR A 484 -26.86 3.52 12.25
CA TYR A 484 -26.37 2.16 12.08
C TYR A 484 -24.90 2.13 11.70
N LYS A 485 -24.17 1.19 12.28
CA LYS A 485 -22.74 0.98 12.05
C LYS A 485 -22.49 -0.46 11.64
N GLY A 486 -22.87 -0.78 10.42
CA GLY A 486 -22.63 -2.08 9.83
C GLY A 486 -21.32 -2.15 9.06
N TYR A 487 -20.81 -3.36 8.95
CA TYR A 487 -19.66 -3.67 8.10
C TYR A 487 -19.87 -5.03 7.42
N VAL A 488 -19.22 -5.17 6.26
CA VAL A 488 -19.11 -6.44 5.53
C VAL A 488 -17.70 -6.55 4.99
N ARG A 489 -17.10 -7.73 5.15
CA ARG A 489 -15.87 -8.14 4.49
C ARG A 489 -16.16 -9.44 3.77
N GLY A 490 -15.96 -9.49 2.46
CA GLY A 490 -16.30 -10.70 1.73
C GLY A 490 -15.59 -10.80 0.40
N ALA A 491 -15.50 -12.03 -0.09
CA ALA A 491 -15.01 -12.33 -1.42
C ALA A 491 -15.63 -13.62 -1.92
N MET A 492 -15.62 -13.80 -3.24
CA MET A 492 -16.10 -14.99 -3.93
C MET A 492 -15.00 -15.53 -4.83
N LEU A 493 -14.87 -16.86 -4.88
CA LEU A 493 -13.97 -17.55 -5.79
C LEU A 493 -14.57 -18.91 -6.16
N GLY A 494 -14.70 -19.19 -7.45
CA GLY A 494 -15.39 -20.38 -7.91
C GLY A 494 -16.86 -20.38 -7.46
N LYS A 495 -17.27 -21.44 -6.75
CA LYS A 495 -18.60 -21.58 -6.17
C LYS A 495 -18.62 -21.41 -4.65
N LYS A 496 -17.59 -20.77 -4.12
CA LYS A 496 -17.49 -20.50 -2.68
C LYS A 496 -17.49 -19.00 -2.41
N ILE A 497 -18.01 -18.66 -1.25
CA ILE A 497 -17.97 -17.32 -0.67
C ILE A 497 -17.34 -17.41 0.72
N ALA A 498 -16.50 -16.43 1.05
CA ALA A 498 -16.15 -16.13 2.43
C ALA A 498 -16.72 -14.76 2.76
N LEU A 499 -17.48 -14.67 3.83
CA LEU A 499 -18.23 -13.48 4.23
C LEU A 499 -18.16 -13.29 5.75
N GLU A 500 -17.72 -12.13 6.18
CA GLU A 500 -17.77 -11.63 7.55
C GLU A 500 -18.63 -10.37 7.57
N PHE A 501 -19.52 -10.26 8.54
CA PHE A 501 -20.43 -9.14 8.63
C PHE A 501 -20.79 -8.82 10.09
N GLY A 502 -21.18 -7.58 10.32
CA GLY A 502 -21.66 -7.19 11.64
C GLY A 502 -22.46 -5.89 11.65
N GLU A 503 -23.22 -5.70 12.71
CA GLU A 503 -23.95 -4.46 13.02
C GLU A 503 -23.85 -4.17 14.53
N GLU A 504 -23.22 -3.04 14.89
CA GLU A 504 -22.85 -2.72 16.27
C GLU A 504 -24.05 -2.48 17.19
N LYS A 505 -25.15 -1.89 16.71
CA LYS A 505 -26.29 -1.46 17.53
C LYS A 505 -27.01 -2.62 18.20
N ILE A 506 -27.07 -3.77 17.53
CA ILE A 506 -27.68 -4.99 18.08
C ILE A 506 -26.62 -6.04 18.46
N GLY A 507 -25.33 -5.72 18.23
CA GLY A 507 -24.24 -6.66 18.47
C GLY A 507 -24.31 -7.89 17.58
N LEU A 508 -24.83 -7.77 16.35
CA LEU A 508 -24.86 -8.88 15.40
C LEU A 508 -23.48 -9.01 14.75
N GLU A 509 -22.93 -10.20 14.82
CA GLU A 509 -21.70 -10.58 14.13
C GLU A 509 -21.87 -11.96 13.51
N GLY A 510 -21.30 -12.17 12.34
CA GLY A 510 -21.38 -13.46 11.67
C GLY A 510 -20.27 -13.69 10.67
N TYR A 511 -20.05 -14.96 10.41
CA TYR A 511 -19.06 -15.44 9.49
C TYR A 511 -19.54 -16.68 8.77
N TYR A 512 -19.20 -16.76 7.48
CA TYR A 512 -19.40 -17.95 6.66
C TYR A 512 -18.27 -18.11 5.66
N ALA A 513 -17.77 -19.34 5.52
CA ALA A 513 -16.92 -19.73 4.41
C ALA A 513 -17.38 -21.09 3.88
N GLY A 514 -17.78 -21.14 2.62
CA GLY A 514 -18.29 -22.37 2.03
C GLY A 514 -18.98 -22.16 0.68
N GLU A 515 -19.60 -23.24 0.22
CA GLU A 515 -20.36 -23.24 -1.02
C GLU A 515 -21.67 -22.44 -0.87
N TYR A 516 -22.17 -21.89 -1.97
CA TYR A 516 -23.45 -21.22 -2.03
C TYR A 516 -24.29 -21.72 -3.20
N VAL A 517 -25.59 -21.52 -3.11
CA VAL A 517 -26.56 -21.74 -4.18
C VAL A 517 -26.79 -20.41 -4.90
N GLU A 518 -26.45 -20.36 -6.17
CA GLU A 518 -26.67 -19.21 -7.04
C GLU A 518 -28.09 -19.22 -7.60
N ILE A 519 -28.79 -18.11 -7.49
CA ILE A 519 -30.10 -17.88 -8.11
C ILE A 519 -29.93 -16.77 -9.17
N LYS A 520 -30.39 -17.07 -10.38
CA LYS A 520 -30.33 -16.15 -11.53
C LYS A 520 -31.70 -15.60 -11.88
#